data_5a95e5eb63ec35ef326e76bb6babed13
#
_entry.id   5a95e5eb63ec35ef326e76bb6babed13
#
_cell.length_a   1.000
_cell.length_b   1.000
_cell.length_c   1.000
_cell.angle_alpha   90.00
_cell.angle_beta   90.00
_cell.angle_gamma   90.00
#
_symmetry.space_group_name_H-M   'P 1'
#
loop_
_entity.id
_entity.type
_entity.pdbx_description
1 polymer ?
#
loop_
_entity_poly.entity_id
_entity_poly.type
_entity_poly.pdbx_seq_one_letter_code
_entity_poly.pdbx_strand_id
1 'polypeptide(L)'
;MLATRSLALAILLATTQASAFAQGDAKRGAYLVKAAGCVGCHTEAKKDAVPFAGGRALKTPFGTFYGPNITPHPDAGLGRWSEADFMRAMRLGLRPDGAHYFPAFPYPSFTRIIDADLRDLWAYLRTLSPSARPSQAHDLRFPFGWRFLVVGWKWLFFSPGPFSANPQQSPLAQRGAYLVEALSHCGECHTARNFLGGPKRDRPLAGAAKGPEGDRIPNLTPARLKKWSDAELSGFLQTGLTPDGDVAAETMGEVVRNTTGELTPADLASMIAYLRSLPAIADEPD
;
A
#
# COMPACT_ATOMS: atom_id res chain seq x y z
N MET A 1 62.96 51.57 -7.47
CA MET A 1 62.10 50.76 -8.32
C MET A 1 61.33 49.77 -7.42
N LEU A 2 60.15 50.13 -6.98
CA LEU A 2 59.30 49.29 -6.17
C LEU A 2 58.24 48.59 -7.10
N ALA A 3 58.29 47.27 -7.16
CA ALA A 3 57.34 46.49 -7.90
C ALA A 3 56.13 46.10 -6.98
N THR A 4 54.99 46.70 -7.22
CA THR A 4 53.71 46.37 -6.59
C THR A 4 53.12 45.08 -7.18
N ARG A 5 53.05 44.00 -6.40
CA ARG A 5 52.36 42.76 -6.77
C ARG A 5 50.89 42.87 -6.36
N SER A 6 50.00 42.99 -7.33
CA SER A 6 48.55 42.91 -7.12
C SER A 6 48.13 41.44 -6.95
N LEU A 7 47.61 41.11 -5.78
CA LEU A 7 47.02 39.79 -5.49
C LEU A 7 45.56 39.85 -5.89
N ALA A 8 45.19 39.17 -6.98
CA ALA A 8 43.79 38.99 -7.38
C ALA A 8 43.19 37.84 -6.58
N LEU A 9 42.25 38.18 -5.69
CA LEU A 9 41.47 37.21 -4.90
C LEU A 9 40.29 36.70 -5.76
N ALA A 10 40.41 35.51 -6.29
CA ALA A 10 39.31 34.84 -7.00
C ALA A 10 38.34 34.24 -5.97
N ILE A 11 37.17 34.86 -5.79
CA ILE A 11 36.07 34.33 -5.00
C ILE A 11 35.36 33.26 -5.84
N LEU A 12 35.57 31.99 -5.52
CA LEU A 12 34.81 30.87 -6.05
C LEU A 12 33.40 30.92 -5.41
N LEU A 13 32.43 31.41 -6.13
CA LEU A 13 31.00 31.22 -5.79
C LEU A 13 30.63 29.76 -6.03
N ALA A 14 30.66 28.94 -4.98
CA ALA A 14 30.07 27.61 -5.00
C ALA A 14 28.53 27.76 -5.05
N THR A 15 27.98 27.69 -6.25
CA THR A 15 26.53 27.53 -6.43
C THR A 15 26.14 26.17 -5.93
N THR A 16 25.61 26.09 -4.71
CA THR A 16 24.89 24.92 -4.22
C THR A 16 23.62 24.75 -5.07
N GLN A 17 23.69 23.88 -6.07
CA GLN A 17 22.49 23.41 -6.74
C GLN A 17 21.72 22.59 -5.69
N ALA A 18 20.80 23.23 -5.00
CA ALA A 18 19.75 22.52 -4.29
C ALA A 18 18.99 21.72 -5.36
N SER A 19 19.14 20.40 -5.34
CA SER A 19 18.31 19.50 -6.15
C SER A 19 16.87 19.76 -5.75
N ALA A 20 16.14 20.54 -6.55
CA ALA A 20 14.71 20.70 -6.40
C ALA A 20 14.12 19.30 -6.65
N PHE A 21 13.82 18.58 -5.59
CA PHE A 21 13.03 17.36 -5.71
C PHE A 21 11.74 17.74 -6.43
N ALA A 22 11.47 17.06 -7.56
CA ALA A 22 10.29 17.35 -8.34
C ALA A 22 9.06 17.28 -7.43
N GLN A 23 8.25 18.31 -7.44
CA GLN A 23 6.98 18.36 -6.70
C GLN A 23 6.10 17.22 -7.22
N GLY A 24 5.41 16.47 -6.34
CA GLY A 24 4.55 15.36 -6.73
C GLY A 24 3.40 15.82 -7.64
N ASP A 25 2.99 14.96 -8.55
CA ASP A 25 1.85 15.16 -9.45
C ASP A 25 0.56 14.66 -8.79
N ALA A 26 -0.29 15.59 -8.34
CA ALA A 26 -1.57 15.27 -7.70
C ALA A 26 -2.53 14.51 -8.64
N LYS A 27 -2.50 14.73 -9.96
CA LYS A 27 -3.35 14.00 -10.92
C LYS A 27 -2.94 12.54 -11.00
N ARG A 28 -1.64 12.28 -11.08
CA ARG A 28 -1.10 10.91 -11.03
C ARG A 28 -1.34 10.29 -9.63
N GLY A 29 -1.19 11.08 -8.58
CA GLY A 29 -1.51 10.69 -7.20
C GLY A 29 -2.95 10.24 -7.01
N ALA A 30 -3.93 10.88 -7.66
CA ALA A 30 -5.32 10.47 -7.64
C ALA A 30 -5.54 9.05 -8.19
N TYR A 31 -4.81 8.67 -9.24
CA TYR A 31 -4.82 7.32 -9.76
C TYR A 31 -4.14 6.33 -8.79
N LEU A 32 -2.99 6.71 -8.24
CA LEU A 32 -2.23 5.85 -7.31
C LEU A 32 -2.99 5.60 -6.01
N VAL A 33 -3.76 6.55 -5.49
CA VAL A 33 -4.62 6.38 -4.31
C VAL A 33 -5.69 5.31 -4.55
N LYS A 34 -6.25 5.23 -5.77
CA LYS A 34 -7.17 4.16 -6.19
C LYS A 34 -6.42 2.83 -6.27
N ALA A 35 -5.29 2.79 -6.97
CA ALA A 35 -4.46 1.60 -7.10
C ALA A 35 -3.98 1.04 -5.74
N ALA A 36 -3.77 1.92 -4.75
CA ALA A 36 -3.39 1.55 -3.39
C ALA A 36 -4.59 1.25 -2.46
N GLY A 37 -5.82 1.36 -2.94
CA GLY A 37 -7.02 1.04 -2.17
C GLY A 37 -7.23 1.88 -0.92
N CYS A 38 -6.66 3.09 -0.84
CA CYS A 38 -6.66 3.91 0.37
C CYS A 38 -8.08 4.20 0.90
N VAL A 39 -9.04 4.41 0.00
CA VAL A 39 -10.42 4.72 0.35
C VAL A 39 -11.09 3.59 1.15
N GLY A 40 -10.76 2.33 0.87
CA GLY A 40 -11.35 1.16 1.52
C GLY A 40 -11.08 1.10 3.02
N CYS A 41 -9.88 1.51 3.46
CA CYS A 41 -9.52 1.55 4.87
C CYS A 41 -9.77 2.91 5.53
N HIS A 42 -9.72 4.01 4.76
CA HIS A 42 -9.80 5.37 5.29
C HIS A 42 -11.15 6.04 5.11
N THR A 43 -12.19 5.28 4.73
CA THR A 43 -13.57 5.77 4.63
C THR A 43 -14.49 4.81 5.37
N GLU A 44 -15.37 5.33 6.21
CA GLU A 44 -16.33 4.52 6.96
C GLU A 44 -17.30 3.78 6.02
N ALA A 45 -17.63 2.53 6.34
CA ALA A 45 -18.56 1.72 5.54
C ALA A 45 -20.02 2.09 5.87
N LYS A 46 -20.43 3.31 5.52
CA LYS A 46 -21.82 3.78 5.65
C LYS A 46 -22.17 4.70 4.49
N LYS A 47 -23.48 4.85 4.25
CA LYS A 47 -23.99 5.83 3.31
C LYS A 47 -23.55 7.24 3.76
N ASP A 48 -23.20 8.08 2.81
CA ASP A 48 -22.79 9.48 3.01
C ASP A 48 -21.51 9.65 3.87
N ALA A 49 -20.67 8.63 3.96
CA ALA A 49 -19.36 8.73 4.60
C ALA A 49 -18.48 9.73 3.83
N VAL A 50 -17.79 10.60 4.57
CA VAL A 50 -16.82 11.52 3.98
C VAL A 50 -15.57 10.74 3.57
N PRO A 51 -15.19 10.74 2.28
CA PRO A 51 -14.02 10.00 1.82
C PRO A 51 -12.75 10.41 2.57
N PHE A 52 -11.93 9.43 2.92
CA PHE A 52 -10.66 9.59 3.63
C PHE A 52 -10.75 10.19 5.05
N ALA A 53 -11.96 10.42 5.58
CA ALA A 53 -12.14 10.93 6.95
C ALA A 53 -12.02 9.85 8.05
N GLY A 54 -11.62 8.63 7.68
CA GLY A 54 -11.40 7.53 8.62
C GLY A 54 -12.68 6.86 9.13
N GLY A 55 -12.52 6.04 10.16
CA GLY A 55 -13.63 5.39 10.87
C GLY A 55 -13.97 3.99 10.38
N ARG A 56 -13.32 3.48 9.31
CA ARG A 56 -13.51 2.08 8.88
C ARG A 56 -12.99 1.13 9.95
N ALA A 57 -13.86 0.24 10.43
CA ALA A 57 -13.50 -0.85 11.33
C ALA A 57 -12.93 -2.03 10.54
N LEU A 58 -11.74 -2.46 10.91
CA LEU A 58 -11.04 -3.64 10.36
C LEU A 58 -10.94 -4.68 11.47
N LYS A 59 -11.82 -5.67 11.44
CA LYS A 59 -11.85 -6.76 12.41
C LYS A 59 -10.72 -7.74 12.14
N THR A 60 -9.99 -8.14 13.17
CA THR A 60 -8.89 -9.11 13.09
C THR A 60 -8.90 -10.03 14.31
N PRO A 61 -8.15 -11.15 14.29
CA PRO A 61 -7.97 -11.97 15.48
C PRO A 61 -7.35 -11.22 16.69
N PHE A 62 -6.67 -10.09 16.44
CA PHE A 62 -6.00 -9.27 17.47
C PHE A 62 -6.93 -8.19 18.06
N GLY A 63 -8.12 -8.01 17.52
CA GLY A 63 -9.08 -6.95 17.85
C GLY A 63 -9.44 -6.11 16.64
N THR A 64 -10.04 -4.95 16.87
CA THR A 64 -10.52 -4.05 15.82
C THR A 64 -9.56 -2.88 15.63
N PHE A 65 -9.02 -2.74 14.42
CA PHE A 65 -8.32 -1.54 14.00
C PHE A 65 -9.30 -0.57 13.34
N TYR A 66 -9.03 0.72 13.49
CA TYR A 66 -9.82 1.75 12.81
C TYR A 66 -8.93 2.56 11.88
N GLY A 67 -9.36 2.68 10.61
CA GLY A 67 -8.67 3.53 9.63
C GLY A 67 -8.69 4.98 10.11
N PRO A 68 -7.54 5.67 10.20
CA PRO A 68 -7.50 7.06 10.63
C PRO A 68 -7.97 8.00 9.52
N ASN A 69 -8.29 9.24 9.91
CA ASN A 69 -8.50 10.36 9.01
C ASN A 69 -7.19 10.74 8.34
N ILE A 70 -7.14 10.70 7.01
CA ILE A 70 -5.97 11.08 6.20
C ILE A 70 -6.25 12.32 5.33
N THR A 71 -7.32 13.06 5.60
CA THR A 71 -7.56 14.36 4.97
C THR A 71 -6.55 15.41 5.48
N PRO A 72 -6.36 16.55 4.77
CA PRO A 72 -5.42 17.58 5.20
C PRO A 72 -5.95 18.48 6.34
N HIS A 73 -6.82 17.96 7.22
CA HIS A 73 -7.25 18.68 8.41
C HIS A 73 -6.08 18.76 9.41
N PRO A 74 -5.78 19.95 9.99
CA PRO A 74 -4.58 20.15 10.80
C PRO A 74 -4.57 19.32 12.09
N ASP A 75 -5.70 19.12 12.74
CA ASP A 75 -5.75 18.42 14.03
C ASP A 75 -6.24 16.97 13.91
N ALA A 76 -7.20 16.71 13.03
CA ALA A 76 -7.84 15.41 12.91
C ALA A 76 -7.20 14.50 11.82
N GLY A 77 -6.44 15.08 10.89
CA GLY A 77 -5.86 14.40 9.73
C GLY A 77 -4.35 14.64 9.58
N LEU A 78 -3.89 14.72 8.32
CA LEU A 78 -2.49 14.87 7.97
C LEU A 78 -2.05 16.33 7.76
N GLY A 79 -2.88 17.32 8.13
CA GLY A 79 -2.63 18.72 7.79
C GLY A 79 -1.32 19.31 8.35
N ARG A 80 -0.84 18.80 9.49
CA ARG A 80 0.43 19.23 10.11
C ARG A 80 1.62 18.37 9.70
N TRP A 81 1.41 17.33 8.90
CA TRP A 81 2.50 16.46 8.46
C TRP A 81 3.31 17.13 7.37
N SER A 82 4.61 16.89 7.41
CA SER A 82 5.51 17.13 6.30
C SER A 82 5.47 15.95 5.32
N GLU A 83 5.98 16.15 4.09
CA GLU A 83 6.23 15.06 3.14
C GLU A 83 7.15 13.99 3.76
N ALA A 84 8.17 14.40 4.51
CA ALA A 84 9.08 13.50 5.18
C ALA A 84 8.37 12.62 6.23
N ASP A 85 7.38 13.14 6.95
CA ASP A 85 6.57 12.36 7.89
C ASP A 85 5.73 11.32 7.16
N PHE A 86 5.11 11.70 6.03
CA PHE A 86 4.36 10.78 5.18
C PHE A 86 5.27 9.68 4.62
N MET A 87 6.41 10.06 4.04
CA MET A 87 7.40 9.11 3.53
C MET A 87 7.87 8.13 4.61
N ARG A 88 8.14 8.61 5.83
CA ARG A 88 8.53 7.78 6.96
C ARG A 88 7.42 6.82 7.40
N ALA A 89 6.17 7.25 7.38
CA ALA A 89 5.04 6.40 7.69
C ALA A 89 4.91 5.26 6.66
N MET A 90 4.98 5.56 5.38
CA MET A 90 4.87 4.59 4.28
C MET A 90 6.09 3.65 4.21
N ARG A 91 7.30 4.17 4.41
CA ARG A 91 8.55 3.42 4.31
C ARG A 91 8.85 2.57 5.54
N LEU A 92 8.64 3.13 6.71
CA LEU A 92 9.11 2.53 7.96
C LEU A 92 7.98 2.16 8.91
N GLY A 93 6.72 2.51 8.60
CA GLY A 93 5.61 2.33 9.51
C GLY A 93 5.82 3.07 10.82
N LEU A 94 6.31 4.32 10.76
CA LEU A 94 6.57 5.18 11.91
C LEU A 94 5.72 6.44 11.85
N ARG A 95 5.14 6.82 12.97
CA ARG A 95 4.42 8.09 13.15
C ARG A 95 5.40 9.26 13.29
N PRO A 96 4.93 10.53 13.16
CA PRO A 96 5.76 11.71 13.43
C PRO A 96 6.36 11.73 14.84
N ASP A 97 5.62 11.22 15.84
CA ASP A 97 6.06 11.09 17.24
C ASP A 97 7.00 9.89 17.49
N GLY A 98 7.39 9.16 16.44
CA GLY A 98 8.26 7.98 16.52
C GLY A 98 7.55 6.68 16.89
N ALA A 99 6.27 6.69 17.23
CA ALA A 99 5.54 5.48 17.56
C ALA A 99 5.36 4.57 16.32
N HIS A 100 5.44 3.26 16.52
CA HIS A 100 5.26 2.29 15.45
C HIS A 100 3.79 2.12 15.08
N TYR A 101 3.49 2.08 13.77
CA TYR A 101 2.20 1.60 13.28
C TYR A 101 2.10 0.09 13.41
N PHE A 102 0.89 -0.40 13.73
CA PHE A 102 0.56 -1.82 13.60
C PHE A 102 0.54 -2.22 12.12
N PRO A 103 0.91 -3.48 11.79
CA PRO A 103 0.94 -3.94 10.39
C PRO A 103 -0.45 -4.12 9.74
N ALA A 104 -1.54 -3.77 10.42
CA ALA A 104 -2.84 -3.53 9.81
C ALA A 104 -2.81 -2.32 8.85
N PHE A 105 -1.93 -1.37 9.06
CA PHE A 105 -1.48 -0.43 8.03
C PHE A 105 -0.42 -1.16 7.19
N PRO A 106 -0.66 -1.41 5.89
CA PRO A 106 0.17 -2.31 5.08
C PRO A 106 1.51 -1.69 4.65
N TYR A 107 2.22 -1.01 5.59
CA TYR A 107 3.55 -0.49 5.33
C TYR A 107 4.56 -1.58 4.92
N PRO A 108 4.38 -2.88 5.24
CA PRO A 108 5.26 -3.93 4.71
C PRO A 108 5.21 -4.05 3.19
N SER A 109 4.07 -3.72 2.58
CA SER A 109 3.90 -3.63 1.13
C SER A 109 4.23 -2.21 0.64
N PHE A 110 3.73 -1.18 1.30
CA PHE A 110 3.91 0.23 0.90
C PHE A 110 5.36 0.70 0.96
N THR A 111 6.23 0.08 1.76
CA THR A 111 7.67 0.36 1.72
C THR A 111 8.26 0.14 0.33
N ARG A 112 7.60 -0.67 -0.52
CA ARG A 112 8.02 -0.96 -1.90
C ARG A 112 7.58 0.09 -2.91
N ILE A 113 6.67 1.01 -2.59
CA ILE A 113 6.26 2.08 -3.50
C ILE A 113 7.46 2.97 -3.79
N ILE A 114 7.74 3.29 -5.06
CA ILE A 114 8.87 4.15 -5.44
C ILE A 114 8.65 5.59 -4.94
N ASP A 115 9.73 6.33 -4.72
CA ASP A 115 9.68 7.68 -4.12
C ASP A 115 8.85 8.67 -4.94
N ALA A 116 8.91 8.59 -6.28
CA ALA A 116 8.10 9.44 -7.14
C ALA A 116 6.60 9.23 -6.90
N ASP A 117 6.16 7.97 -6.79
CA ASP A 117 4.76 7.63 -6.55
C ASP A 117 4.32 8.02 -5.13
N LEU A 118 5.18 7.91 -4.12
CA LEU A 118 4.88 8.41 -2.78
C LEU A 118 4.71 9.94 -2.76
N ARG A 119 5.52 10.69 -3.51
CA ARG A 119 5.35 12.15 -3.63
C ARG A 119 4.03 12.50 -4.32
N ASP A 120 3.65 11.76 -5.34
CA ASP A 120 2.37 11.97 -6.03
C ASP A 120 1.17 11.65 -5.13
N LEU A 121 1.23 10.53 -4.38
CA LEU A 121 0.23 10.20 -3.36
C LEU A 121 0.10 11.34 -2.34
N TRP A 122 1.22 11.84 -1.83
CA TRP A 122 1.24 12.96 -0.90
C TRP A 122 0.63 14.22 -1.52
N ALA A 123 1.03 14.57 -2.74
CA ALA A 123 0.50 15.74 -3.45
C ALA A 123 -1.03 15.64 -3.59
N TYR A 124 -1.57 14.47 -3.94
CA TYR A 124 -3.02 14.27 -4.03
C TYR A 124 -3.72 14.38 -2.67
N LEU A 125 -3.21 13.72 -1.62
CA LEU A 125 -3.82 13.77 -0.29
C LEU A 125 -3.93 15.21 0.23
N ARG A 126 -3.02 16.10 -0.15
CA ARG A 126 -3.06 17.53 0.18
C ARG A 126 -4.15 18.30 -0.55
N THR A 127 -4.74 17.77 -1.62
CA THR A 127 -5.85 18.40 -2.36
C THR A 127 -7.23 18.01 -1.84
N LEU A 128 -7.31 17.00 -0.95
CA LEU A 128 -8.59 16.55 -0.40
C LEU A 128 -9.26 17.63 0.45
N SER A 129 -10.59 17.61 0.51
CA SER A 129 -11.35 18.46 1.43
C SER A 129 -11.05 18.06 2.88
N PRO A 130 -10.65 19.00 3.75
CA PRO A 130 -10.35 18.68 5.14
C PRO A 130 -11.61 18.26 5.91
N SER A 131 -11.51 17.22 6.72
CA SER A 131 -12.58 16.76 7.61
C SER A 131 -12.14 16.85 9.06
N ALA A 132 -12.93 17.48 9.90
CA ALA A 132 -12.67 17.62 11.34
C ALA A 132 -12.99 16.34 12.14
N ARG A 133 -13.40 15.24 11.47
CA ARG A 133 -13.70 13.98 12.15
C ARG A 133 -12.46 13.43 12.86
N PRO A 134 -12.49 13.22 14.19
CA PRO A 134 -11.36 12.66 14.91
C PRO A 134 -11.13 11.20 14.53
N SER A 135 -9.86 10.79 14.49
CA SER A 135 -9.50 9.39 14.33
C SER A 135 -9.87 8.59 15.58
N GLN A 136 -10.46 7.41 15.37
CA GLN A 136 -10.87 6.52 16.45
C GLN A 136 -9.68 5.71 16.97
N ALA A 137 -9.58 5.53 18.29
CA ALA A 137 -8.62 4.63 18.89
C ALA A 137 -8.92 3.16 18.51
N HIS A 138 -7.86 2.36 18.34
CA HIS A 138 -8.03 0.92 18.10
C HIS A 138 -8.56 0.22 19.35
N ASP A 139 -9.39 -0.80 19.16
CA ASP A 139 -9.89 -1.70 20.19
C ASP A 139 -9.18 -3.05 20.06
N LEU A 140 -8.03 -3.20 20.74
CA LEU A 140 -7.15 -4.36 20.62
C LEU A 140 -7.15 -5.19 21.88
N ARG A 141 -7.15 -6.51 21.73
CA ARG A 141 -7.05 -7.47 22.82
C ARG A 141 -5.68 -7.38 23.48
N PHE A 142 -5.63 -7.50 24.79
CA PHE A 142 -4.37 -7.63 25.52
C PHE A 142 -3.61 -8.89 25.06
N PRO A 143 -2.28 -8.82 24.84
CA PRO A 143 -1.37 -7.66 24.97
C PRO A 143 -1.15 -6.90 23.65
N PHE A 144 -1.90 -7.17 22.59
CA PHE A 144 -1.65 -6.70 21.21
C PHE A 144 -1.77 -5.18 21.03
N GLY A 145 -2.35 -4.47 22.00
CA GLY A 145 -2.35 -3.00 22.02
C GLY A 145 -0.99 -2.36 22.34
N TRP A 146 -0.03 -3.13 22.82
CA TRP A 146 1.29 -2.63 23.20
C TRP A 146 2.19 -2.42 21.99
N ARG A 147 2.39 -1.15 21.61
CA ARG A 147 3.15 -0.79 20.39
C ARG A 147 4.61 -1.21 20.41
N PHE A 148 5.23 -1.39 21.56
CA PHE A 148 6.62 -1.88 21.63
C PHE A 148 6.76 -3.32 21.09
N LEU A 149 5.71 -4.14 21.14
CA LEU A 149 5.73 -5.48 20.54
C LEU A 149 5.89 -5.44 19.02
N VAL A 150 5.45 -4.34 18.39
CA VAL A 150 5.63 -4.15 16.95
C VAL A 150 7.10 -4.04 16.55
N VAL A 151 7.98 -3.58 17.44
CA VAL A 151 9.43 -3.53 17.19
C VAL A 151 9.97 -4.94 16.93
N GLY A 152 9.65 -5.89 17.83
CA GLY A 152 10.05 -7.30 17.67
C GLY A 152 9.41 -7.93 16.42
N TRP A 153 8.13 -7.64 16.17
CA TRP A 153 7.45 -8.10 14.97
C TRP A 153 8.13 -7.59 13.69
N LYS A 154 8.50 -6.30 13.62
CA LYS A 154 9.24 -5.73 12.49
C LYS A 154 10.59 -6.41 12.29
N TRP A 155 11.31 -6.64 13.35
CA TRP A 155 12.60 -7.31 13.27
C TRP A 155 12.49 -8.72 12.62
N LEU A 156 11.40 -9.44 12.90
CA LEU A 156 11.16 -10.78 12.36
C LEU A 156 10.58 -10.77 10.93
N PHE A 157 9.67 -9.83 10.63
CA PHE A 157 8.81 -9.94 9.45
C PHE A 157 8.87 -8.75 8.49
N PHE A 158 9.57 -7.68 8.84
CA PHE A 158 9.62 -6.47 8.02
C PHE A 158 11.01 -6.24 7.44
N SER A 159 11.06 -6.00 6.12
CA SER A 159 12.30 -5.62 5.42
C SER A 159 11.98 -4.36 4.62
N PRO A 160 12.41 -3.17 5.07
CA PRO A 160 12.15 -1.93 4.38
C PRO A 160 12.95 -1.82 3.08
N GLY A 161 12.39 -1.13 2.10
CA GLY A 161 13.09 -0.83 0.86
C GLY A 161 12.14 -0.69 -0.34
N PRO A 162 12.52 0.13 -1.35
CA PRO A 162 11.72 0.31 -2.55
C PRO A 162 11.64 -0.98 -3.37
N PHE A 163 10.66 -1.04 -4.26
CA PHE A 163 10.51 -2.13 -5.22
C PHE A 163 11.75 -2.22 -6.11
N SER A 164 12.21 -3.44 -6.29
CA SER A 164 13.27 -3.78 -7.23
C SER A 164 12.70 -4.73 -8.28
N ALA A 165 12.70 -4.30 -9.53
CA ALA A 165 12.21 -5.12 -10.63
C ALA A 165 13.12 -6.34 -10.84
N ASN A 166 12.52 -7.50 -11.09
CA ASN A 166 13.26 -8.68 -11.49
C ASN A 166 13.63 -8.58 -12.99
N PRO A 167 14.93 -8.46 -13.34
CA PRO A 167 15.35 -8.29 -14.73
C PRO A 167 15.03 -9.49 -15.64
N GLN A 168 14.70 -10.63 -15.06
CA GLN A 168 14.30 -11.83 -15.80
C GLN A 168 12.83 -11.81 -16.23
N GLN A 169 12.02 -10.92 -15.66
CA GLN A 169 10.61 -10.75 -16.04
C GLN A 169 10.46 -9.76 -17.17
N SER A 170 9.41 -9.93 -18.00
CA SER A 170 9.07 -8.94 -19.02
C SER A 170 8.72 -7.59 -18.39
N PRO A 171 8.88 -6.45 -19.09
CA PRO A 171 8.48 -5.13 -18.58
C PRO A 171 7.01 -5.09 -18.11
N LEU A 172 6.12 -5.81 -18.81
CA LEU A 172 4.72 -5.94 -18.44
C LEU A 172 4.55 -6.63 -17.08
N ALA A 173 5.24 -7.77 -16.87
CA ALA A 173 5.19 -8.50 -15.60
C ALA A 173 5.86 -7.71 -14.46
N GLN A 174 6.93 -6.96 -14.71
CA GLN A 174 7.57 -6.08 -13.72
C GLN A 174 6.59 -4.97 -13.24
N ARG A 175 5.85 -4.36 -14.17
CA ARG A 175 4.79 -3.40 -13.81
C ARG A 175 3.70 -4.07 -12.99
N GLY A 176 3.28 -5.27 -13.36
CA GLY A 176 2.32 -6.08 -12.62
C GLY A 176 2.80 -6.44 -11.21
N ALA A 177 4.07 -6.84 -11.07
CA ALA A 177 4.68 -7.11 -9.76
C ALA A 177 4.62 -5.88 -8.85
N TYR A 178 4.96 -4.70 -9.38
CA TYR A 178 4.85 -3.46 -8.64
C TYR A 178 3.43 -3.16 -8.17
N LEU A 179 2.44 -3.36 -9.05
CA LEU A 179 1.03 -3.18 -8.68
C LEU A 179 0.60 -4.18 -7.61
N VAL A 180 0.84 -5.48 -7.81
CA VAL A 180 0.38 -6.56 -6.93
C VAL A 180 1.08 -6.54 -5.57
N GLU A 181 2.40 -6.31 -5.54
CA GLU A 181 3.19 -6.41 -4.30
C GLU A 181 3.28 -5.10 -3.52
N ALA A 182 3.30 -3.94 -4.21
CA ALA A 182 3.50 -2.64 -3.58
C ALA A 182 2.18 -1.87 -3.42
N LEU A 183 1.55 -1.48 -4.53
CA LEU A 183 0.38 -0.61 -4.49
C LEU A 183 -0.87 -1.33 -4.01
N SER A 184 -1.36 -2.32 -4.76
CA SER A 184 -2.60 -3.04 -4.41
C SER A 184 -2.41 -4.07 -3.30
N HIS A 185 -1.18 -4.31 -2.87
CA HIS A 185 -0.78 -5.14 -1.70
C HIS A 185 -1.57 -6.46 -1.57
N CYS A 186 -1.86 -7.12 -2.69
CA CYS A 186 -2.69 -8.33 -2.74
C CYS A 186 -2.22 -9.43 -1.77
N GLY A 187 -0.90 -9.52 -1.54
CA GLY A 187 -0.29 -10.45 -0.59
C GLY A 187 -0.71 -10.25 0.86
N GLU A 188 -1.26 -9.10 1.24
CA GLU A 188 -1.73 -8.89 2.62
C GLU A 188 -2.91 -9.79 2.99
N CYS A 189 -3.77 -10.12 2.02
CA CYS A 189 -4.86 -11.06 2.17
C CYS A 189 -4.52 -12.43 1.55
N HIS A 190 -3.92 -12.46 0.35
CA HIS A 190 -3.69 -13.68 -0.42
C HIS A 190 -2.41 -14.46 -0.05
N THR A 191 -1.73 -14.08 1.04
CA THR A 191 -0.65 -14.86 1.64
C THR A 191 -1.03 -15.23 3.07
N ALA A 192 -1.00 -16.51 3.37
CA ALA A 192 -1.29 -17.00 4.71
C ALA A 192 -0.35 -16.41 5.77
N ARG A 193 -0.83 -16.29 6.99
CA ARG A 193 -0.06 -15.75 8.11
C ARG A 193 0.19 -16.80 9.17
N ASN A 194 1.30 -16.68 9.87
CA ASN A 194 1.59 -17.47 11.05
C ASN A 194 0.84 -16.92 12.29
N PHE A 195 0.98 -17.59 13.43
CA PHE A 195 0.31 -17.22 14.68
C PHE A 195 0.71 -15.83 15.25
N LEU A 196 1.84 -15.28 14.83
CA LEU A 196 2.27 -13.90 15.16
C LEU A 196 1.76 -12.87 14.14
N GLY A 197 0.95 -13.28 13.16
CA GLY A 197 0.45 -12.41 12.10
C GLY A 197 1.48 -12.07 11.01
N GLY A 198 2.67 -12.69 11.04
CA GLY A 198 3.68 -12.54 9.99
C GLY A 198 3.32 -13.34 8.73
N PRO A 199 3.60 -12.82 7.51
CA PRO A 199 3.30 -13.55 6.28
C PRO A 199 4.19 -14.79 6.12
N LYS A 200 3.63 -15.88 5.61
CA LYS A 200 4.36 -17.10 5.22
C LYS A 200 5.09 -16.86 3.90
N ARG A 201 6.37 -16.49 3.99
CA ARG A 201 7.18 -16.05 2.84
C ARG A 201 7.55 -17.17 1.87
N ASP A 202 7.44 -18.40 2.28
CA ASP A 202 7.65 -19.61 1.47
C ASP A 202 6.47 -19.88 0.52
N ARG A 203 5.32 -19.25 0.75
CA ARG A 203 4.07 -19.47 0.00
C ARG A 203 3.39 -18.14 -0.37
N PRO A 204 4.07 -17.19 -1.02
CA PRO A 204 3.49 -15.90 -1.35
C PRO A 204 2.32 -16.07 -2.33
N LEU A 205 1.24 -15.34 -2.09
CA LEU A 205 0.02 -15.33 -2.92
C LEU A 205 -0.67 -16.70 -3.09
N ALA A 206 -0.29 -17.71 -2.30
CA ALA A 206 -0.87 -19.06 -2.39
C ALA A 206 -2.22 -19.21 -1.63
N GLY A 207 -2.83 -18.09 -1.26
CA GLY A 207 -4.08 -18.04 -0.51
C GLY A 207 -3.90 -18.25 0.99
N ALA A 208 -5.01 -18.30 1.71
CA ALA A 208 -5.06 -18.58 3.13
C ALA A 208 -6.32 -19.38 3.49
N ALA A 209 -6.20 -20.39 4.35
CA ALA A 209 -7.33 -21.16 4.83
C ALA A 209 -8.30 -20.29 5.65
N LYS A 210 -7.76 -19.28 6.36
CA LYS A 210 -8.54 -18.29 7.11
C LYS A 210 -7.97 -16.89 6.85
N GLY A 211 -8.77 -16.04 6.22
CA GLY A 211 -8.52 -14.63 6.07
C GLY A 211 -8.80 -13.84 7.34
N PRO A 212 -8.65 -12.50 7.30
CA PRO A 212 -8.88 -11.63 8.45
C PRO A 212 -10.27 -11.78 9.08
N GLU A 213 -11.29 -12.02 8.30
CA GLU A 213 -12.70 -12.20 8.74
C GLU A 213 -13.09 -13.67 8.93
N GLY A 214 -12.16 -14.60 8.73
CA GLY A 214 -12.37 -16.03 8.91
C GLY A 214 -12.66 -16.80 7.62
N ASP A 215 -12.90 -16.11 6.50
CA ASP A 215 -13.18 -16.70 5.20
C ASP A 215 -11.93 -17.25 4.52
N ARG A 216 -12.10 -18.25 3.66
CA ARG A 216 -11.02 -18.76 2.83
C ARG A 216 -10.64 -17.74 1.76
N ILE A 217 -9.36 -17.38 1.72
CA ILE A 217 -8.81 -16.47 0.72
C ILE A 217 -8.22 -17.27 -0.44
N PRO A 218 -8.64 -17.02 -1.70
CA PRO A 218 -8.18 -17.78 -2.86
C PRO A 218 -6.69 -17.62 -3.14
N ASN A 219 -6.10 -18.66 -3.71
CA ASN A 219 -4.75 -18.70 -4.26
C ASN A 219 -4.68 -17.91 -5.58
N LEU A 220 -3.72 -16.99 -5.70
CA LEU A 220 -3.47 -16.18 -6.89
C LEU A 220 -2.30 -16.70 -7.73
N THR A 221 -1.76 -17.88 -7.44
CA THR A 221 -0.71 -18.47 -8.28
C THR A 221 -1.31 -19.26 -9.46
N PRO A 222 -0.51 -19.61 -10.47
CA PRO A 222 -0.96 -20.42 -11.59
C PRO A 222 -1.58 -21.76 -11.21
N ALA A 223 -1.30 -22.29 -10.02
CA ALA A 223 -1.94 -23.53 -9.53
C ALA A 223 -3.47 -23.46 -9.57
N ARG A 224 -4.04 -22.29 -9.25
CA ARG A 224 -5.48 -22.02 -9.29
C ARG A 224 -5.88 -21.21 -10.51
N LEU A 225 -5.16 -20.13 -10.82
CA LEU A 225 -5.55 -19.17 -11.86
C LEU A 225 -5.52 -19.74 -13.28
N LYS A 226 -4.80 -20.87 -13.52
CA LYS A 226 -4.79 -21.53 -14.85
C LYS A 226 -6.17 -21.96 -15.36
N LYS A 227 -7.17 -22.03 -14.46
CA LYS A 227 -8.56 -22.40 -14.82
C LYS A 227 -9.29 -21.27 -15.53
N TRP A 228 -8.84 -20.04 -15.42
CA TRP A 228 -9.43 -18.85 -16.00
C TRP A 228 -8.54 -18.29 -17.09
N SER A 229 -9.13 -17.84 -18.19
CA SER A 229 -8.43 -17.08 -19.23
C SER A 229 -8.03 -15.69 -18.73
N ASP A 230 -7.15 -15.01 -19.45
CA ASP A 230 -6.77 -13.63 -19.09
C ASP A 230 -7.93 -12.65 -19.23
N ALA A 231 -8.85 -12.89 -20.18
CA ALA A 231 -10.07 -12.09 -20.34
C ALA A 231 -11.01 -12.25 -19.14
N GLU A 232 -11.22 -13.49 -18.65
CA GLU A 232 -12.02 -13.76 -17.45
C GLU A 232 -11.41 -13.15 -16.20
N LEU A 233 -10.07 -13.25 -16.02
CA LEU A 233 -9.38 -12.60 -14.91
C LEU A 233 -9.52 -11.07 -14.98
N SER A 234 -9.36 -10.48 -16.17
CA SER A 234 -9.55 -9.05 -16.37
C SER A 234 -11.00 -8.62 -16.06
N GLY A 235 -11.97 -9.37 -16.56
CA GLY A 235 -13.38 -9.14 -16.28
C GLY A 235 -13.71 -9.20 -14.79
N PHE A 236 -13.21 -10.23 -14.09
CA PHE A 236 -13.37 -10.36 -12.65
C PHE A 236 -12.75 -9.18 -11.87
N LEU A 237 -11.52 -8.79 -12.21
CA LEU A 237 -10.84 -7.67 -11.56
C LEU A 237 -11.54 -6.32 -11.81
N GLN A 238 -12.26 -6.19 -12.94
CA GLN A 238 -13.02 -4.98 -13.26
C GLN A 238 -14.41 -4.96 -12.62
N THR A 239 -15.10 -6.09 -12.62
CA THR A 239 -16.55 -6.13 -12.31
C THR A 239 -16.90 -6.92 -11.06
N GLY A 240 -16.00 -7.81 -10.61
CA GLY A 240 -16.26 -8.75 -9.52
C GLY A 240 -17.10 -9.97 -9.94
N LEU A 241 -17.45 -10.12 -11.23
CA LEU A 241 -18.19 -11.29 -11.74
C LEU A 241 -17.22 -12.43 -12.07
N THR A 242 -17.49 -13.61 -11.53
CA THR A 242 -16.76 -14.82 -11.88
C THR A 242 -17.25 -15.39 -13.24
N PRO A 243 -16.44 -16.22 -13.92
CA PRO A 243 -16.89 -16.88 -15.15
C PRO A 243 -18.18 -17.71 -15.01
N ASP A 244 -18.42 -18.22 -13.79
CA ASP A 244 -19.61 -19.03 -13.47
C ASP A 244 -20.84 -18.17 -13.15
N GLY A 245 -20.73 -16.83 -13.23
CA GLY A 245 -21.83 -15.88 -12.98
C GLY A 245 -22.06 -15.54 -11.50
N ASP A 246 -21.15 -15.97 -10.62
CA ASP A 246 -21.16 -15.60 -9.21
C ASP A 246 -20.47 -14.24 -8.99
N VAL A 247 -20.58 -13.67 -7.79
CA VAL A 247 -20.00 -12.37 -7.45
C VAL A 247 -18.86 -12.51 -6.43
N ALA A 248 -17.91 -11.59 -6.50
CA ALA A 248 -16.85 -11.50 -5.51
C ALA A 248 -17.44 -11.34 -4.11
N ALA A 249 -16.94 -12.11 -3.13
CA ALA A 249 -17.32 -11.98 -1.72
C ALA A 249 -17.10 -10.54 -1.21
N GLU A 250 -17.78 -10.17 -0.13
CA GLU A 250 -17.86 -8.77 0.39
C GLU A 250 -16.54 -8.03 0.38
N THR A 251 -15.51 -8.60 1.01
CA THR A 251 -14.18 -7.94 1.10
C THR A 251 -13.52 -7.80 -0.26
N MET A 252 -13.52 -8.85 -1.09
CA MET A 252 -12.96 -8.76 -2.45
C MET A 252 -13.80 -7.88 -3.36
N GLY A 253 -15.12 -7.86 -3.18
CA GLY A 253 -16.03 -6.95 -3.87
C GLY A 253 -15.72 -5.47 -3.56
N GLU A 254 -15.31 -5.14 -2.32
CA GLU A 254 -14.81 -3.81 -1.98
C GLU A 254 -13.49 -3.48 -2.69
N VAL A 255 -12.56 -4.44 -2.76
CA VAL A 255 -11.29 -4.26 -3.49
C VAL A 255 -11.56 -4.02 -4.98
N VAL A 256 -12.50 -4.75 -5.57
CA VAL A 256 -12.90 -4.51 -6.96
C VAL A 256 -13.44 -3.10 -7.12
N ARG A 257 -14.43 -2.71 -6.34
CA ARG A 257 -15.06 -1.38 -6.47
C ARG A 257 -14.11 -0.21 -6.22
N ASN A 258 -13.18 -0.37 -5.26
CA ASN A 258 -12.35 0.74 -4.77
C ASN A 258 -10.93 0.74 -5.32
N THR A 259 -10.51 -0.34 -5.98
CA THR A 259 -9.12 -0.53 -6.43
C THR A 259 -9.06 -1.08 -7.85
N THR A 260 -9.31 -2.38 -8.05
CA THR A 260 -9.03 -3.02 -9.34
C THR A 260 -9.97 -2.56 -10.46
N GLY A 261 -11.23 -2.28 -10.17
CA GLY A 261 -12.19 -1.74 -11.12
C GLY A 261 -11.87 -0.31 -11.59
N GLU A 262 -11.02 0.40 -10.84
CA GLU A 262 -10.57 1.76 -11.15
C GLU A 262 -9.24 1.79 -11.93
N LEU A 263 -8.61 0.61 -12.16
CA LEU A 263 -7.35 0.51 -12.88
C LEU A 263 -7.55 0.56 -14.39
N THR A 264 -6.52 1.03 -15.09
CA THR A 264 -6.51 0.99 -16.54
C THR A 264 -6.45 -0.45 -17.06
N PRO A 265 -6.99 -0.75 -18.26
CA PRO A 265 -6.85 -2.08 -18.87
C PRO A 265 -5.37 -2.52 -19.00
N ALA A 266 -4.45 -1.58 -19.23
CA ALA A 266 -3.02 -1.86 -19.31
C ALA A 266 -2.43 -2.32 -17.97
N ASP A 267 -2.83 -1.70 -16.85
CA ASP A 267 -2.38 -2.09 -15.52
C ASP A 267 -3.00 -3.42 -15.09
N LEU A 268 -4.26 -3.70 -15.43
CA LEU A 268 -4.88 -5.02 -15.22
C LEU A 268 -4.15 -6.12 -16.00
N ALA A 269 -3.86 -5.88 -17.28
CA ALA A 269 -3.08 -6.82 -18.09
C ALA A 269 -1.68 -7.06 -17.49
N SER A 270 -1.05 -6.02 -16.95
CA SER A 270 0.24 -6.12 -16.25
C SER A 270 0.14 -7.00 -15.00
N MET A 271 -0.89 -6.81 -14.16
CA MET A 271 -1.12 -7.64 -12.97
C MET A 271 -1.31 -9.11 -13.36
N ILE A 272 -2.12 -9.39 -14.38
CA ILE A 272 -2.37 -10.74 -14.88
C ILE A 272 -1.07 -11.36 -15.38
N ALA A 273 -0.28 -10.65 -16.18
CA ALA A 273 1.02 -11.12 -16.67
C ALA A 273 1.98 -11.49 -15.53
N TYR A 274 2.01 -10.69 -14.48
CA TYR A 274 2.79 -11.00 -13.28
C TYR A 274 2.27 -12.26 -12.58
N LEU A 275 0.98 -12.36 -12.29
CA LEU A 275 0.37 -13.51 -11.60
C LEU A 275 0.59 -14.81 -12.39
N ARG A 276 0.57 -14.75 -13.73
CA ARG A 276 0.90 -15.89 -14.61
C ARG A 276 2.38 -16.30 -14.55
N SER A 277 3.27 -15.34 -14.28
CA SER A 277 4.71 -15.60 -14.20
C SER A 277 5.17 -16.21 -12.87
N LEU A 278 4.29 -16.26 -11.87
CA LEU A 278 4.60 -16.84 -10.56
C LEU A 278 4.77 -18.36 -10.63
N PRO A 279 5.56 -18.95 -9.72
CA PRO A 279 5.57 -20.41 -9.54
C PRO A 279 4.18 -20.90 -9.10
N ALA A 280 3.78 -22.06 -9.61
CA ALA A 280 2.55 -22.71 -9.19
C ALA A 280 2.72 -23.30 -7.78
N ILE A 281 2.08 -22.68 -6.79
CA ILE A 281 2.11 -23.13 -5.39
C ILE A 281 0.72 -23.71 -5.06
N ALA A 282 0.68 -24.92 -4.52
CA ALA A 282 -0.60 -25.56 -4.11
C ALA A 282 -1.34 -24.71 -3.05
N ASP A 283 -2.63 -24.87 -2.94
CA ASP A 283 -3.44 -24.20 -1.89
C ASP A 283 -2.88 -24.53 -0.49
N GLU A 284 -3.08 -23.62 0.46
CA GLU A 284 -2.78 -23.92 1.86
C GLU A 284 -3.70 -25.05 2.36
N PRO A 285 -3.17 -26.07 3.03
CA PRO A 285 -4.02 -27.08 3.68
C PRO A 285 -4.95 -26.46 4.72
N ASP A 286 -6.12 -27.05 4.88
CA ASP A 286 -7.10 -26.63 5.90
C ASP A 286 -6.59 -26.86 7.33
#